data_6110ecd3c33bf12567195c0df211ddff
#
_entry.id   6110ecd3c33bf12567195c0df211ddff
#
_cell.length_a   1.000
_cell.length_b   1.000
_cell.length_c   1.000
_cell.angle_alpha   90.00
_cell.angle_beta   90.00
_cell.angle_gamma   90.00
#
_symmetry.space_group_name_H-M   'P 1'
#
loop_
_entity.id
_entity.type
_entity.pdbx_description
1 polymer ?
#
loop_
_entity_poly.entity_id
_entity_poly.type
_entity_poly.pdbx_seq_one_letter_code
_entity_poly.pdbx_strand_id
1 'polypeptide(L)'
;LVHKAVGDQLVCVFVNHGLLRQDEAEQVERDYVAATGIRLVTVNVEDKFLTALAGVSDPETKRKIIGREFIRTFEEAQAALYEESKADNRPIKFLVQGTLYPDVVESGGGATAGIKSHHNVGGLPDDIEFELVEPLRTLFKDEVRAIGAELGLPAEIVQRQPFPGPGLGIRIVGEITKERLD
;
A
#
# COMPACT_ATOMS: atom_id res chain seq x y z
N LEU A 1 -10.42 5.06 -9.74
CA LEU A 1 -10.62 6.51 -9.84
C LEU A 1 -9.44 7.16 -10.60
N VAL A 2 -8.23 7.20 -10.02
CA VAL A 2 -7.07 7.88 -10.61
C VAL A 2 -6.73 7.32 -12.00
N HIS A 3 -6.70 6.00 -12.18
CA HIS A 3 -6.44 5.39 -13.48
C HIS A 3 -7.45 5.85 -14.56
N LYS A 4 -8.74 6.00 -14.23
CA LYS A 4 -9.73 6.54 -15.16
C LYS A 4 -9.46 8.01 -15.54
N ALA A 5 -8.76 8.76 -14.70
CA ALA A 5 -8.42 10.15 -14.96
C ALA A 5 -7.13 10.32 -15.76
N VAL A 6 -6.10 9.53 -15.47
CA VAL A 6 -4.74 9.73 -16.01
C VAL A 6 -4.20 8.54 -16.85
N GLY A 7 -4.94 7.44 -16.91
CA GLY A 7 -4.59 6.28 -17.71
C GLY A 7 -3.20 5.72 -17.39
N ASP A 8 -2.40 5.49 -18.40
CA ASP A 8 -1.07 4.88 -18.34
C ASP A 8 0.00 5.71 -17.61
N GLN A 9 -0.36 6.92 -17.14
CA GLN A 9 0.53 7.70 -16.29
C GLN A 9 0.57 7.17 -14.85
N LEU A 10 -0.39 6.31 -14.46
CA LEU A 10 -0.45 5.68 -13.15
C LEU A 10 0.33 4.37 -13.13
N VAL A 11 1.24 4.23 -12.17
CA VAL A 11 1.88 2.97 -11.80
C VAL A 11 1.46 2.61 -10.38
N CYS A 12 0.98 1.39 -10.17
CA CYS A 12 0.64 0.86 -8.86
C CYS A 12 1.74 -0.06 -8.36
N VAL A 13 2.08 0.04 -7.08
CA VAL A 13 3.01 -0.88 -6.41
C VAL A 13 2.22 -1.75 -5.45
N PHE A 14 2.37 -3.05 -5.57
CA PHE A 14 1.82 -4.03 -4.65
C PHE A 14 2.94 -4.74 -3.92
N VAL A 15 2.97 -4.62 -2.59
CA VAL A 15 3.96 -5.27 -1.73
C VAL A 15 3.38 -6.59 -1.21
N ASN A 16 3.88 -7.70 -1.73
CA ASN A 16 3.56 -9.03 -1.21
C ASN A 16 4.57 -9.40 -0.13
N HIS A 17 4.18 -9.22 1.11
CA HIS A 17 5.00 -9.48 2.30
C HIS A 17 4.74 -10.86 2.94
N GLY A 18 3.97 -11.73 2.28
CA GLY A 18 3.68 -13.08 2.76
C GLY A 18 2.70 -13.18 3.94
N LEU A 19 2.19 -12.05 4.49
CA LEU A 19 1.24 -12.02 5.60
C LEU A 19 -0.19 -11.73 5.14
N LEU A 20 -0.45 -11.91 3.86
CA LEU A 20 -1.75 -11.69 3.22
C LEU A 20 -2.71 -12.85 3.51
N ARG A 21 -3.97 -12.70 3.12
CA ARG A 21 -4.91 -13.82 3.07
C ARG A 21 -4.47 -14.81 2.01
N GLN A 22 -4.92 -16.05 2.15
CA GLN A 22 -4.75 -17.07 1.13
C GLN A 22 -5.20 -16.55 -0.25
N ASP A 23 -4.39 -16.79 -1.27
CA ASP A 23 -4.63 -16.42 -2.66
C ASP A 23 -4.85 -14.90 -2.90
N GLU A 24 -4.58 -14.04 -1.90
CA GLU A 24 -4.84 -12.59 -2.02
C GLU A 24 -3.89 -11.93 -3.01
N ALA A 25 -2.62 -12.34 -3.05
CA ALA A 25 -1.63 -11.81 -3.99
C ALA A 25 -2.03 -12.13 -5.43
N GLU A 26 -2.34 -13.40 -5.71
CA GLU A 26 -2.77 -13.87 -7.03
C GLU A 26 -4.10 -13.23 -7.45
N GLN A 27 -5.01 -13.03 -6.49
CA GLN A 27 -6.27 -12.35 -6.74
C GLN A 27 -6.05 -10.90 -7.16
N VAL A 28 -5.16 -10.17 -6.48
CA VAL A 28 -4.85 -8.79 -6.82
C VAL A 28 -4.22 -8.72 -8.21
N GLU A 29 -3.26 -9.56 -8.51
CA GLU A 29 -2.58 -9.56 -9.81
C GLU A 29 -3.54 -9.94 -10.95
N ARG A 30 -4.32 -10.99 -10.76
CA ARG A 30 -5.22 -11.49 -11.80
C ARG A 30 -6.47 -10.63 -11.95
N ASP A 31 -7.22 -10.46 -10.88
CA ASP A 31 -8.58 -9.91 -10.96
C ASP A 31 -8.58 -8.40 -11.01
N TYR A 32 -7.70 -7.74 -10.23
CA TYR A 32 -7.63 -6.29 -10.20
C TYR A 32 -7.02 -5.71 -11.49
N VAL A 33 -5.95 -6.30 -11.98
CA VAL A 33 -5.33 -5.90 -13.25
C VAL A 33 -6.26 -6.17 -14.42
N ALA A 34 -6.91 -7.35 -14.47
CA ALA A 34 -7.87 -7.68 -15.53
C ALA A 34 -9.08 -6.73 -15.56
N ALA A 35 -9.61 -6.34 -14.38
CA ALA A 35 -10.75 -5.44 -14.28
C ALA A 35 -10.42 -3.97 -14.60
N THR A 36 -9.19 -3.54 -14.40
CA THR A 36 -8.81 -2.12 -14.44
C THR A 36 -7.82 -1.75 -15.54
N GLY A 37 -7.04 -2.70 -16.05
CA GLY A 37 -5.94 -2.46 -17.01
C GLY A 37 -4.77 -1.67 -16.43
N ILE A 38 -4.66 -1.58 -15.11
CA ILE A 38 -3.63 -0.79 -14.41
C ILE A 38 -2.26 -1.46 -14.56
N ARG A 39 -1.21 -0.66 -14.77
CA ARG A 39 0.17 -1.11 -14.62
C ARG A 39 0.47 -1.40 -13.15
N LEU A 40 0.62 -2.66 -12.80
CA LEU A 40 0.94 -3.14 -11.46
C LEU A 40 2.38 -3.67 -11.39
N VAL A 41 3.14 -3.18 -10.43
CA VAL A 41 4.47 -3.69 -10.09
C VAL A 41 4.35 -4.43 -8.77
N THR A 42 4.56 -5.74 -8.79
CA THR A 42 4.55 -6.58 -7.57
C THR A 42 5.96 -6.71 -7.01
N VAL A 43 6.09 -6.41 -5.72
CA VAL A 43 7.34 -6.55 -4.95
C VAL A 43 7.17 -7.70 -3.97
N ASN A 44 7.82 -8.83 -4.24
CA ASN A 44 7.77 -10.02 -3.40
C ASN A 44 8.89 -9.97 -2.35
N VAL A 45 8.52 -9.85 -1.06
CA VAL A 45 9.43 -9.65 0.06
C VAL A 45 9.08 -10.50 1.28
N GLU A 46 8.42 -11.64 1.07
CA GLU A 46 8.03 -12.57 2.14
C GLU A 46 9.20 -12.93 3.06
N ASP A 47 10.33 -13.37 2.50
CA ASP A 47 11.50 -13.78 3.26
C ASP A 47 12.08 -12.65 4.13
N LYS A 48 12.05 -11.39 3.62
CA LYS A 48 12.48 -10.21 4.36
C LYS A 48 11.63 -10.01 5.62
N PHE A 49 10.30 -10.14 5.50
CA PHE A 49 9.37 -9.98 6.61
C PHE A 49 9.44 -11.13 7.59
N LEU A 50 9.48 -12.37 7.13
CA LEU A 50 9.60 -13.54 8.00
C LEU A 50 10.90 -13.53 8.80
N THR A 51 12.00 -13.14 8.17
CA THR A 51 13.30 -12.99 8.86
C THR A 51 13.24 -11.91 9.94
N ALA A 52 12.62 -10.75 9.64
CA ALA A 52 12.51 -9.67 10.61
C ALA A 52 11.57 -10.01 11.80
N LEU A 53 10.64 -10.95 11.61
CA LEU A 53 9.65 -11.38 12.61
C LEU A 53 10.07 -12.64 13.38
N ALA A 54 11.20 -13.25 13.03
CA ALA A 54 11.68 -14.47 13.70
C ALA A 54 11.84 -14.26 15.21
N GLY A 55 11.27 -15.16 16.01
CA GLY A 55 11.30 -15.10 17.48
C GLY A 55 10.41 -14.02 18.12
N VAL A 56 9.66 -13.26 17.32
CA VAL A 56 8.81 -12.17 17.83
C VAL A 56 7.39 -12.67 18.12
N SER A 57 6.98 -12.61 19.38
CA SER A 57 5.64 -13.07 19.82
C SER A 57 4.70 -11.92 20.19
N ASP A 58 5.25 -10.78 20.65
CA ASP A 58 4.46 -9.64 21.10
C ASP A 58 3.76 -8.93 19.93
N PRO A 59 2.42 -8.76 19.97
CA PRO A 59 1.66 -8.19 18.86
C PRO A 59 2.05 -6.76 18.49
N GLU A 60 2.38 -5.92 19.48
CA GLU A 60 2.75 -4.54 19.23
C GLU A 60 4.15 -4.43 18.60
N THR A 61 5.07 -5.27 19.04
CA THR A 61 6.40 -5.39 18.43
C THR A 61 6.29 -5.87 16.99
N LYS A 62 5.45 -6.87 16.71
CA LYS A 62 5.16 -7.32 15.34
C LYS A 62 4.64 -6.17 14.47
N ARG A 63 3.64 -5.41 14.97
CA ARG A 63 3.06 -4.28 14.24
C ARG A 63 4.13 -3.24 13.86
N LYS A 64 5.01 -2.90 14.80
CA LYS A 64 6.08 -1.94 14.56
C LYS A 64 7.10 -2.45 13.52
N ILE A 65 7.47 -3.72 13.61
CA ILE A 65 8.39 -4.33 12.64
C ILE A 65 7.76 -4.35 11.25
N ILE A 66 6.53 -4.86 11.13
CA ILE A 66 5.83 -4.95 9.85
C ILE A 66 5.66 -3.56 9.22
N GLY A 67 5.25 -2.57 10.01
CA GLY A 67 5.10 -1.20 9.53
C GLY A 67 6.42 -0.61 9.04
N ARG A 68 7.50 -0.78 9.78
CA ARG A 68 8.84 -0.31 9.39
C ARG A 68 9.34 -0.98 8.11
N GLU A 69 9.25 -2.31 8.01
CA GLU A 69 9.72 -3.04 6.83
C GLU A 69 8.85 -2.73 5.60
N PHE A 70 7.54 -2.50 5.80
CA PHE A 70 6.65 -2.08 4.72
C PHE A 70 7.06 -0.71 4.14
N ILE A 71 7.30 0.28 5.01
CA ILE A 71 7.73 1.62 4.59
C ILE A 71 9.04 1.52 3.80
N ARG A 72 10.05 0.83 4.34
CA ARG A 72 11.35 0.64 3.66
C ARG A 72 11.22 -0.02 2.29
N THR A 73 10.41 -1.08 2.22
CA THR A 73 10.18 -1.78 0.95
C THR A 73 9.48 -0.89 -0.07
N PHE A 74 8.52 -0.10 0.41
CA PHE A 74 7.81 0.86 -0.46
C PHE A 74 8.76 1.95 -0.97
N GLU A 75 9.61 2.50 -0.11
CA GLU A 75 10.64 3.49 -0.47
C GLU A 75 11.64 2.92 -1.50
N GLU A 76 12.13 1.70 -1.30
CA GLU A 76 13.00 1.00 -2.25
C GLU A 76 12.35 0.85 -3.63
N ALA A 77 11.08 0.43 -3.66
CA ALA A 77 10.31 0.29 -4.91
C ALA A 77 10.05 1.64 -5.58
N GLN A 78 9.75 2.66 -4.79
CA GLN A 78 9.51 4.02 -5.26
C GLN A 78 10.77 4.62 -5.90
N ALA A 79 11.94 4.44 -5.27
CA ALA A 79 13.21 4.89 -5.79
C ALA A 79 13.55 4.20 -7.13
N ALA A 80 13.36 2.88 -7.22
CA ALA A 80 13.58 2.14 -8.45
C ALA A 80 12.69 2.61 -9.60
N LEU A 81 11.38 2.81 -9.34
CA LEU A 81 10.43 3.33 -10.32
C LEU A 81 10.72 4.77 -10.73
N TYR A 82 11.19 5.60 -9.81
CA TYR A 82 11.61 6.96 -10.11
C TYR A 82 12.77 6.98 -11.10
N GLU A 83 13.84 6.20 -10.86
CA GLU A 83 14.97 6.11 -11.76
C GLU A 83 14.58 5.54 -13.15
N GLU A 84 13.71 4.52 -13.19
CA GLU A 84 13.14 4.00 -14.44
C GLU A 84 12.41 5.11 -15.21
N SER A 85 11.51 5.84 -14.53
CA SER A 85 10.70 6.91 -15.14
C SER A 85 11.53 8.08 -15.65
N LYS A 86 12.64 8.36 -14.97
CA LYS A 86 13.60 9.38 -15.36
C LYS A 86 14.37 8.96 -16.63
N ALA A 87 14.77 7.70 -16.72
CA ALA A 87 15.42 7.14 -17.91
C ALA A 87 14.50 7.24 -19.14
N ASP A 88 13.20 7.04 -18.94
CA ASP A 88 12.17 7.19 -19.98
C ASP A 88 11.77 8.66 -20.27
N ASN A 89 12.44 9.63 -19.67
CA ASN A 89 12.13 11.06 -19.75
C ASN A 89 10.70 11.41 -19.33
N ARG A 90 10.12 10.66 -18.41
CA ARG A 90 8.77 10.81 -17.84
C ARG A 90 8.79 10.69 -16.31
N PRO A 91 9.50 11.58 -15.58
CA PRO A 91 9.71 11.44 -14.15
C PRO A 91 8.40 11.44 -13.37
N ILE A 92 8.31 10.54 -12.40
CA ILE A 92 7.19 10.50 -11.45
C ILE A 92 7.26 11.76 -10.58
N LYS A 93 6.13 12.46 -10.46
CA LYS A 93 6.00 13.71 -9.68
C LYS A 93 5.01 13.62 -8.54
N PHE A 94 4.11 12.66 -8.62
CA PHE A 94 2.96 12.54 -7.70
C PHE A 94 2.96 11.21 -6.98
N LEU A 95 2.54 11.24 -5.71
CA LEU A 95 2.22 10.07 -4.92
C LEU A 95 0.73 10.06 -4.61
N VAL A 96 0.03 9.00 -5.02
CA VAL A 96 -1.39 8.85 -4.75
C VAL A 96 -1.59 8.12 -3.42
N GLN A 97 -2.39 8.69 -2.54
CA GLN A 97 -2.78 8.11 -1.26
C GLN A 97 -4.29 7.99 -1.13
N GLY A 98 -4.74 6.88 -0.54
CA GLY A 98 -6.15 6.62 -0.26
C GLY A 98 -6.61 7.14 1.10
N THR A 99 -6.11 8.28 1.56
CA THR A 99 -6.51 8.94 2.80
C THR A 99 -8.00 9.22 2.79
N LEU A 100 -8.70 8.87 3.88
CA LEU A 100 -10.13 9.13 4.07
C LEU A 100 -10.34 10.27 5.09
N TYR A 101 -11.54 10.83 5.13
CA TYR A 101 -11.87 11.90 6.07
C TYR A 101 -11.65 11.52 7.55
N PRO A 102 -12.03 10.33 8.04
CA PRO A 102 -11.70 9.90 9.41
C PRO A 102 -10.20 9.93 9.71
N ASP A 103 -9.33 9.52 8.78
CA ASP A 103 -7.88 9.54 8.96
C ASP A 103 -7.37 10.96 9.19
N VAL A 104 -7.96 11.95 8.51
CA VAL A 104 -7.63 13.38 8.67
C VAL A 104 -8.03 13.89 10.05
N VAL A 105 -9.20 13.49 10.53
CA VAL A 105 -9.71 13.92 11.84
C VAL A 105 -8.89 13.29 12.99
N GLU A 106 -8.61 11.99 12.90
CA GLU A 106 -7.84 11.26 13.92
C GLU A 106 -6.40 11.77 14.03
N SER A 107 -5.80 12.22 12.93
CA SER A 107 -4.46 12.80 12.92
C SER A 107 -4.40 14.25 13.41
N GLY A 108 -5.51 14.82 13.92
CA GLY A 108 -5.56 16.18 14.49
C GLY A 108 -5.43 17.30 13.47
N GLY A 109 -5.81 17.06 12.21
CA GLY A 109 -5.74 18.06 11.14
C GLY A 109 -4.32 18.41 10.67
N GLY A 110 -3.30 17.87 11.35
CA GLY A 110 -1.88 18.00 10.99
C GLY A 110 -1.35 16.87 10.13
N ALA A 111 -2.24 16.11 9.47
CA ALA A 111 -1.90 14.91 8.68
C ALA A 111 -0.85 15.14 7.59
N THR A 112 -0.75 16.35 7.07
CA THR A 112 0.33 16.74 6.15
C THR A 112 1.71 16.69 6.79
N ALA A 113 1.84 16.96 8.09
CA ALA A 113 3.13 16.92 8.77
C ALA A 113 3.58 15.48 9.10
N GLY A 114 2.63 14.61 9.52
CA GLY A 114 2.93 13.18 9.77
C GLY A 114 3.25 12.41 8.50
N ILE A 115 2.51 12.69 7.43
CA ILE A 115 2.71 12.05 6.12
C ILE A 115 4.00 12.55 5.46
N LYS A 116 4.30 13.85 5.52
CA LYS A 116 5.57 14.40 5.02
C LYS A 116 6.80 13.80 5.71
N SER A 117 6.73 13.52 7.02
CA SER A 117 7.84 12.91 7.75
C SER A 117 8.10 11.44 7.36
N HIS A 118 7.09 10.73 6.82
CA HIS A 118 7.24 9.35 6.36
C HIS A 118 7.71 9.25 4.90
N HIS A 119 7.54 10.30 4.11
CA HIS A 119 7.94 10.31 2.69
C HIS A 119 9.37 10.85 2.47
N ASN A 120 9.99 11.46 3.47
CA ASN A 120 11.36 11.95 3.40
C ASN A 120 12.39 11.03 4.07
N VAL A 121 12.07 9.76 4.28
CA VAL A 121 12.98 8.81 4.95
C VAL A 121 13.58 7.84 3.93
N GLY A 122 14.76 8.18 3.45
CA GLY A 122 15.80 7.18 3.25
C GLY A 122 15.83 6.36 1.96
N GLY A 123 15.61 6.92 0.78
CA GLY A 123 15.84 6.16 -0.47
C GLY A 123 15.83 7.03 -1.72
N LEU A 124 15.23 8.18 -1.64
CA LEU A 124 15.22 9.18 -2.69
C LEU A 124 16.30 10.22 -2.45
N PRO A 125 16.87 10.84 -3.49
CA PRO A 125 17.67 12.04 -3.35
C PRO A 125 16.92 13.11 -2.56
N ASP A 126 17.62 13.85 -1.70
CA ASP A 126 17.06 14.85 -0.77
C ASP A 126 16.28 16.00 -1.47
N ASP A 127 16.42 16.10 -2.79
CA ASP A 127 15.80 17.09 -3.65
C ASP A 127 14.48 16.64 -4.29
N ILE A 128 14.04 15.39 -4.06
CA ILE A 128 12.80 14.87 -4.63
C ILE A 128 11.65 14.96 -3.62
N GLU A 129 10.77 15.91 -3.82
CA GLU A 129 9.48 16.02 -3.14
C GLU A 129 8.36 15.59 -4.09
N PHE A 130 7.65 14.49 -3.76
CA PHE A 130 6.41 14.14 -4.47
C PHE A 130 5.26 15.02 -3.99
N GLU A 131 4.47 15.51 -4.94
CA GLU A 131 3.19 16.11 -4.63
C GLU A 131 2.16 15.02 -4.28
N LEU A 132 1.42 15.21 -3.19
CA LEU A 132 0.39 14.25 -2.77
C LEU A 132 -0.91 14.46 -3.54
N VAL A 133 -1.48 13.37 -4.02
CA VAL A 133 -2.81 13.31 -4.63
C VAL A 133 -3.71 12.44 -3.75
N GLU A 134 -4.64 13.05 -3.04
CA GLU A 134 -5.54 12.41 -2.06
C GLU A 134 -7.00 12.56 -2.48
N PRO A 135 -7.46 11.86 -3.50
CA PRO A 135 -8.78 12.09 -4.10
C PRO A 135 -9.96 11.69 -3.22
N LEU A 136 -9.72 10.96 -2.13
CA LEU A 136 -10.74 10.46 -1.21
C LEU A 136 -10.74 11.17 0.15
N ARG A 137 -9.90 12.19 0.33
CA ARG A 137 -9.62 12.86 1.62
C ARG A 137 -10.86 13.43 2.33
N THR A 138 -11.89 13.79 1.58
CA THR A 138 -13.13 14.38 2.12
C THR A 138 -14.28 13.39 2.25
N LEU A 139 -14.03 12.10 1.97
CA LEU A 139 -15.06 11.07 1.88
C LEU A 139 -14.99 10.11 3.07
N PHE A 140 -16.15 9.59 3.46
CA PHE A 140 -16.27 8.45 4.36
C PHE A 140 -16.18 7.12 3.60
N LYS A 141 -15.95 6.04 4.32
CA LYS A 141 -15.71 4.72 3.73
C LYS A 141 -16.90 4.15 2.95
N ASP A 142 -18.11 4.45 3.38
CA ASP A 142 -19.35 4.07 2.69
C ASP A 142 -19.53 4.84 1.38
N GLU A 143 -19.21 6.13 1.36
CA GLU A 143 -19.20 6.95 0.14
C GLU A 143 -18.16 6.43 -0.87
N VAL A 144 -16.96 6.06 -0.40
CA VAL A 144 -15.93 5.46 -1.25
C VAL A 144 -16.38 4.14 -1.86
N ARG A 145 -17.13 3.31 -1.10
CA ARG A 145 -17.72 2.07 -1.62
C ARG A 145 -18.77 2.35 -2.69
N ALA A 146 -19.64 3.35 -2.48
CA ALA A 146 -20.63 3.76 -3.47
C ALA A 146 -19.95 4.20 -4.77
N ILE A 147 -18.93 5.06 -4.69
CA ILE A 147 -18.12 5.49 -5.83
C ILE A 147 -17.44 4.29 -6.52
N GLY A 148 -16.89 3.35 -5.74
CA GLY A 148 -16.30 2.13 -6.28
C GLY A 148 -17.27 1.32 -7.14
N ALA A 149 -18.51 1.16 -6.67
CA ALA A 149 -19.57 0.48 -7.41
C ALA A 149 -19.96 1.23 -8.70
N GLU A 150 -20.10 2.55 -8.63
CA GLU A 150 -20.39 3.38 -9.81
C GLU A 150 -19.27 3.36 -10.84
N LEU A 151 -18.02 3.21 -10.40
CA LEU A 151 -16.86 3.07 -11.26
C LEU A 151 -16.75 1.67 -11.92
N GLY A 152 -17.65 0.74 -11.55
CA GLY A 152 -17.74 -0.60 -12.11
C GLY A 152 -16.76 -1.60 -11.47
N LEU A 153 -16.30 -1.35 -10.24
CA LEU A 153 -15.53 -2.36 -9.51
C LEU A 153 -16.41 -3.54 -9.10
N PRO A 154 -15.91 -4.78 -9.17
CA PRO A 154 -16.65 -5.97 -8.72
C PRO A 154 -17.13 -5.85 -7.28
N ALA A 155 -18.34 -6.34 -6.99
CA ALA A 155 -18.93 -6.28 -5.67
C ALA A 155 -18.06 -6.93 -4.59
N GLU A 156 -17.36 -8.01 -4.94
CA GLU A 156 -16.42 -8.70 -4.05
C GLU A 156 -15.25 -7.80 -3.59
N ILE A 157 -14.82 -6.87 -4.43
CA ILE A 157 -13.80 -5.88 -4.07
C ILE A 157 -14.42 -4.78 -3.21
N VAL A 158 -15.56 -4.23 -3.64
CA VAL A 158 -16.23 -3.09 -2.98
C VAL A 158 -16.73 -3.45 -1.58
N GLN A 159 -17.30 -4.65 -1.43
CA GLN A 159 -17.88 -5.16 -0.18
C GLN A 159 -16.91 -5.97 0.67
N ARG A 160 -15.66 -6.04 0.28
CA ARG A 160 -14.63 -6.82 0.97
C ARG A 160 -14.53 -6.43 2.45
N GLN A 161 -14.48 -7.45 3.30
CA GLN A 161 -14.27 -7.26 4.73
C GLN A 161 -12.90 -6.61 5.00
N PRO A 162 -12.83 -5.65 5.95
CA PRO A 162 -11.58 -5.04 6.35
C PRO A 162 -10.56 -6.08 6.81
N PHE A 163 -9.32 -5.91 6.37
CA PHE A 163 -8.20 -6.71 6.81
C PHE A 163 -7.08 -5.76 7.25
N PRO A 164 -6.50 -5.95 8.43
CA PRO A 164 -5.48 -5.03 8.92
C PRO A 164 -4.24 -5.04 8.06
N GLY A 165 -3.55 -3.89 7.92
CA GLY A 165 -2.32 -3.78 7.17
C GLY A 165 -1.24 -4.80 7.53
N PRO A 166 -1.01 -5.11 8.84
CA PRO A 166 -0.10 -6.18 9.25
C PRO A 166 -0.54 -7.60 8.89
N GLY A 167 -1.72 -7.78 8.31
CA GLY A 167 -2.22 -9.05 7.83
C GLY A 167 -2.35 -10.14 8.90
N LEU A 168 -1.97 -11.36 8.54
CA LEU A 168 -1.92 -12.50 9.45
C LEU A 168 -0.90 -12.31 10.58
N GLY A 169 0.08 -11.43 10.41
CA GLY A 169 1.13 -11.19 11.38
C GLY A 169 0.63 -10.86 12.80
N ILE A 170 -0.46 -10.09 12.92
CA ILE A 170 -1.06 -9.76 14.22
C ILE A 170 -2.21 -10.69 14.62
N ARG A 171 -2.70 -11.53 13.71
CA ARG A 171 -3.76 -12.51 14.00
C ARG A 171 -3.21 -13.84 14.52
N ILE A 172 -1.99 -14.19 14.15
CA ILE A 172 -1.30 -15.36 14.66
C ILE A 172 -0.78 -15.07 16.08
N VAL A 173 -1.27 -15.79 17.06
CA VAL A 173 -0.79 -15.71 18.46
C VAL A 173 0.56 -16.42 18.58
N GLY A 174 1.55 -15.76 19.18
CA GLY A 174 2.92 -16.27 19.28
C GLY A 174 3.76 -15.95 18.04
N GLU A 175 4.80 -16.71 17.81
CA GLU A 175 5.73 -16.53 16.70
C GLU A 175 5.05 -16.82 15.34
N ILE A 176 5.49 -16.07 14.31
CA ILE A 176 5.06 -16.27 12.93
C ILE A 176 6.07 -17.18 12.24
N THR A 177 5.60 -18.27 11.68
CA THR A 177 6.40 -19.17 10.84
C THR A 177 5.68 -19.42 9.52
N LYS A 178 6.40 -19.84 8.50
CA LYS A 178 5.83 -20.18 7.19
C LYS A 178 4.74 -21.25 7.33
N GLU A 179 4.98 -22.30 8.12
CA GLU A 179 4.03 -23.39 8.38
C GLU A 179 2.72 -22.94 9.05
N ARG A 180 2.73 -21.78 9.72
CA ARG A 180 1.52 -21.24 10.39
C ARG A 180 0.78 -20.24 9.51
N LEU A 181 1.39 -19.82 8.42
CA LEU A 181 0.78 -18.94 7.40
C LEU A 181 0.07 -19.75 6.33
N ASP A 182 0.64 -20.91 5.95
CA ASP A 182 0.07 -21.90 5.02
C ASP A 182 -1.03 -22.74 5.70
#